data_9991eb861d73852e835591b1bf8b3f38
#
_entry.id   9991eb861d73852e835591b1bf8b3f38
#
_cell.length_a   1.000
_cell.length_b   1.000
_cell.length_c   1.000
_cell.angle_alpha   90.00
_cell.angle_beta   90.00
_cell.angle_gamma   90.00
#
_symmetry.space_group_name_H-M   'P 1'
#
loop_
_entity.id
_entity.type
_entity.pdbx_description
1 polymer ?
#
loop_
_entity_poly.entity_id
_entity_poly.type
_entity_poly.pdbx_seq_one_letter_code
_entity_poly.pdbx_strand_id
1 'polypeptide(L)'
;MKQAFSYEDWAMGMMFGMAIGDAMGAPIEFQPSREPESYVRHYMTGGAHNVSKGEFTDDTSMALAMADAFIEANDFNPALIMDNFLKWKNEGAYSPRGV
;
A
#
# COMPACT_ATOMS: atom_id res chain seq x y z
N MET A 1 19.37 -16.28 22.40
CA MET A 1 19.65 -16.55 20.99
C MET A 1 18.64 -15.83 20.13
N LYS A 2 19.11 -15.05 19.17
CA LYS A 2 18.21 -14.37 18.24
C LYS A 2 17.64 -15.36 17.24
N GLN A 3 16.33 -15.35 17.08
CA GLN A 3 15.67 -16.11 16.04
C GLN A 3 15.83 -15.39 14.71
N ALA A 4 16.27 -16.08 13.68
CA ALA A 4 16.36 -15.52 12.35
C ALA A 4 14.96 -15.40 11.73
N PHE A 5 14.71 -14.30 11.02
CA PHE A 5 13.48 -14.14 10.26
C PHE A 5 13.54 -14.95 8.97
N SER A 6 12.43 -15.57 8.61
CA SER A 6 12.29 -16.28 7.34
C SER A 6 12.02 -15.29 6.19
N TYR A 7 12.12 -15.75 4.94
CA TYR A 7 11.70 -14.95 3.78
C TYR A 7 10.22 -14.57 3.85
N GLU A 8 9.39 -15.48 4.39
CA GLU A 8 7.96 -15.18 4.58
C GLU A 8 7.75 -14.04 5.58
N ASP A 9 8.48 -14.04 6.69
CA ASP A 9 8.42 -12.97 7.68
C ASP A 9 8.80 -11.63 7.06
N TRP A 10 9.86 -11.62 6.27
CA TRP A 10 10.33 -10.40 5.60
C TRP A 10 9.33 -9.90 4.58
N ALA A 11 8.76 -10.80 3.77
CA ALA A 11 7.76 -10.44 2.77
C ALA A 11 6.49 -9.87 3.42
N MET A 12 6.00 -10.53 4.48
CA MET A 12 4.85 -10.05 5.23
C MET A 12 5.11 -8.70 5.89
N GLY A 13 6.28 -8.54 6.51
CA GLY A 13 6.66 -7.27 7.13
C GLY A 13 6.73 -6.13 6.12
N MET A 14 7.28 -6.40 4.94
CA MET A 14 7.38 -5.42 3.86
C MET A 14 6.00 -4.99 3.37
N MET A 15 5.13 -5.94 3.07
CA MET A 15 3.79 -5.64 2.53
C MET A 15 2.89 -4.97 3.56
N PHE A 16 2.84 -5.50 4.78
CA PHE A 16 2.04 -4.89 5.85
C PHE A 16 2.60 -3.54 6.27
N GLY A 17 3.92 -3.40 6.35
CA GLY A 17 4.54 -2.13 6.69
C GLY A 17 4.21 -1.04 5.68
N MET A 18 4.24 -1.36 4.41
CA MET A 18 3.85 -0.44 3.34
C MET A 18 2.38 -0.05 3.45
N ALA A 19 1.49 -1.03 3.59
CA ALA A 19 0.05 -0.78 3.67
C ALA A 19 -0.32 0.06 4.89
N ILE A 20 0.29 -0.23 6.04
CA ILE A 20 0.08 0.54 7.27
C ILE A 20 0.60 1.96 7.11
N GLY A 21 1.82 2.11 6.59
CA GLY A 21 2.40 3.42 6.35
C GLY A 21 1.58 4.28 5.39
N ASP A 22 1.12 3.69 4.30
CA ASP A 22 0.24 4.34 3.34
C ASP A 22 -1.07 4.78 4.01
N ALA A 23 -1.72 3.87 4.72
CA ALA A 23 -3.01 4.15 5.38
C ALA A 23 -2.89 5.20 6.48
N MET A 24 -1.77 5.23 7.20
CA MET A 24 -1.54 6.25 8.23
C MET A 24 -1.15 7.59 7.63
N GLY A 25 -0.42 7.59 6.53
CA GLY A 25 0.09 8.80 5.89
C GLY A 25 -0.89 9.47 4.95
N ALA A 26 -1.83 8.73 4.37
CA ALA A 26 -2.75 9.25 3.36
C ALA A 26 -3.54 10.50 3.82
N PRO A 27 -4.07 10.55 5.06
CA PRO A 27 -4.83 11.72 5.49
C PRO A 27 -4.02 13.01 5.57
N ILE A 28 -2.70 12.91 5.71
CA ILE A 28 -1.82 14.09 5.84
C ILE A 28 -0.93 14.31 4.62
N GLU A 29 -1.10 13.54 3.57
CA GLU A 29 -0.34 13.70 2.34
C GLU A 29 -0.55 15.11 1.77
N PHE A 30 0.52 15.71 1.28
CA PHE A 30 0.58 17.08 0.79
C PHE A 30 0.47 18.16 1.86
N GLN A 31 0.43 17.79 3.14
CA GLN A 31 0.44 18.75 4.24
C GLN A 31 1.88 19.07 4.66
N PRO A 32 2.11 20.21 5.33
CA PRO A 32 3.43 20.54 5.86
C PRO A 32 3.91 19.54 6.90
N SER A 33 5.23 19.45 7.07
CA SER A 33 5.85 18.62 8.11
C SER A 33 5.31 18.99 9.49
N ARG A 34 5.18 17.98 10.34
CA ARG A 34 4.66 18.15 11.70
C ARG A 34 5.79 18.11 12.72
N GLU A 35 5.59 18.85 13.80
CA GLU A 35 6.44 18.75 14.98
C GLU A 35 6.18 17.43 15.72
N PRO A 36 7.16 16.93 16.53
CA PRO A 36 7.01 15.62 17.17
C PRO A 36 5.73 15.42 17.98
N GLU A 37 5.26 16.45 18.65
CA GLU A 37 4.02 16.41 19.44
C GLU A 37 2.77 16.23 18.59
N SER A 38 2.86 16.50 17.27
CA SER A 38 1.75 16.38 16.32
C SER A 38 1.92 15.21 15.36
N TYR A 39 2.88 14.31 15.60
CA TYR A 39 3.07 13.14 14.74
C TYR A 39 1.83 12.24 14.75
N VAL A 40 1.54 11.67 13.57
CA VAL A 40 0.44 10.73 13.42
C VAL A 40 0.74 9.46 14.20
N ARG A 41 -0.18 9.05 15.06
CA ARG A 41 -0.02 7.86 15.92
C ARG A 41 -1.14 6.84 15.75
N HIS A 42 -2.16 7.16 14.97
CA HIS A 42 -3.29 6.28 14.68
C HIS A 42 -3.92 6.67 13.35
N TYR A 43 -4.76 5.80 12.83
CA TYR A 43 -5.45 6.06 11.58
C TYR A 43 -6.43 7.23 11.72
N MET A 44 -6.49 8.05 10.67
CA MET A 44 -7.38 9.19 10.59
C MET A 44 -8.21 9.15 9.31
N THR A 45 -9.18 10.04 9.19
CA THR A 45 -10.01 10.17 8.00
C THR A 45 -9.69 11.46 7.26
N GLY A 46 -10.07 11.52 5.99
CA GLY A 46 -10.02 12.76 5.20
C GLY A 46 -8.76 12.92 4.39
N GLY A 47 -8.26 14.15 4.32
CA GLY A 47 -7.10 14.50 3.50
C GLY A 47 -7.42 14.59 2.02
N ALA A 48 -6.37 14.75 1.19
CA ALA A 48 -6.50 14.89 -0.26
C ALA A 48 -7.17 13.70 -0.92
N HIS A 49 -7.00 12.50 -0.34
CA HIS A 49 -7.60 11.26 -0.85
C HIS A 49 -8.98 10.97 -0.25
N ASN A 50 -9.42 11.75 0.71
CA ASN A 50 -10.70 11.56 1.41
C ASN A 50 -10.88 10.13 1.91
N VAL A 51 -9.89 9.62 2.63
CA VAL A 51 -9.86 8.23 3.07
C VAL A 51 -10.68 7.99 4.34
N SER A 52 -11.17 6.77 4.49
CA SER A 52 -11.69 6.26 5.75
C SER A 52 -10.53 5.77 6.63
N LYS A 53 -10.77 5.57 7.93
CA LYS A 53 -9.73 5.08 8.84
C LYS A 53 -9.17 3.75 8.37
N GLY A 54 -7.84 3.68 8.25
CA GLY A 54 -7.15 2.47 7.84
C GLY A 54 -7.20 2.17 6.36
N GLU A 55 -7.75 3.06 5.55
CA GLU A 55 -7.85 2.88 4.10
C GLU A 55 -6.52 3.25 3.45
N PHE A 56 -5.99 2.32 2.65
CA PHE A 56 -4.79 2.59 1.87
C PHE A 56 -5.13 3.25 0.53
N THR A 57 -4.11 3.76 -0.17
CA THR A 57 -4.25 4.45 -1.44
C THR A 57 -3.45 3.76 -2.56
N ASP A 58 -3.04 4.52 -3.55
CA ASP A 58 -2.38 4.02 -4.75
C ASP A 58 -1.08 3.25 -4.48
N ASP A 59 -0.32 3.66 -3.47
CA ASP A 59 0.95 2.97 -3.16
C ASP A 59 0.72 1.48 -2.88
N THR A 60 -0.22 1.17 -2.02
CA THR A 60 -0.55 -0.22 -1.69
C THR A 60 -1.25 -0.93 -2.84
N SER A 61 -2.16 -0.23 -3.52
CA SER A 61 -2.88 -0.80 -4.67
C SER A 61 -1.91 -1.23 -5.77
N MET A 62 -0.95 -0.38 -6.12
CA MET A 62 0.04 -0.70 -7.14
C MET A 62 0.98 -1.82 -6.70
N ALA A 63 1.35 -1.84 -5.42
CA ALA A 63 2.17 -2.92 -4.88
C ALA A 63 1.46 -4.27 -4.92
N LEU A 64 0.16 -4.30 -4.60
CA LEU A 64 -0.65 -5.51 -4.70
C LEU A 64 -0.79 -5.98 -6.16
N ALA A 65 -0.99 -5.05 -7.08
CA ALA A 65 -1.06 -5.35 -8.51
C ALA A 65 0.25 -5.97 -9.01
N MET A 66 1.37 -5.42 -8.60
CA MET A 66 2.69 -5.94 -8.95
C MET A 66 2.93 -7.32 -8.32
N ALA A 67 2.62 -7.49 -7.05
CA ALA A 67 2.78 -8.77 -6.36
C ALA A 67 1.95 -9.87 -7.03
N ASP A 68 0.71 -9.56 -7.40
CA ASP A 68 -0.16 -10.50 -8.08
C ASP A 68 0.42 -10.93 -9.44
N ALA A 69 1.02 -10.00 -10.18
CA ALA A 69 1.69 -10.29 -11.44
C ALA A 69 2.90 -11.22 -11.25
N PHE A 70 3.70 -11.01 -10.20
CA PHE A 70 4.82 -11.90 -9.89
C PHE A 70 4.35 -13.32 -9.57
N ILE A 71 3.27 -13.44 -8.81
CA ILE A 71 2.69 -14.73 -8.45
C ILE A 71 2.16 -15.46 -9.69
N GLU A 72 1.40 -14.74 -10.53
CA GLU A 72 0.78 -15.33 -11.71
C GLU A 72 1.82 -15.80 -12.75
N ALA A 73 2.81 -14.95 -13.03
CA ALA A 73 3.85 -15.27 -14.01
C ALA A 73 4.97 -16.14 -13.44
N ASN A 74 5.09 -16.21 -12.13
CA ASN A 74 6.21 -16.84 -11.43
C ASN A 74 7.56 -16.29 -11.90
N ASP A 75 7.59 -15.04 -12.32
CA ASP A 75 8.77 -14.35 -12.83
C ASP A 75 8.45 -12.86 -12.98
N PHE A 76 9.45 -12.07 -13.32
CA PHE A 76 9.26 -10.66 -13.67
C PHE A 76 8.66 -10.55 -15.06
N ASN A 77 7.44 -10.05 -15.13
CA ASN A 77 6.71 -9.86 -16.40
C ASN A 77 6.16 -8.43 -16.45
N PRO A 78 6.89 -7.49 -17.09
CA PRO A 78 6.47 -6.09 -17.13
C PRO A 78 5.10 -5.88 -17.80
N ALA A 79 4.78 -6.66 -18.82
CA ALA A 79 3.49 -6.54 -19.51
C ALA A 79 2.33 -6.89 -18.58
N LEU A 80 2.47 -7.97 -17.80
CA LEU A 80 1.45 -8.37 -16.84
C LEU A 80 1.31 -7.37 -15.69
N ILE A 81 2.42 -6.82 -15.21
CA ILE A 81 2.41 -5.76 -14.19
C ILE A 81 1.61 -4.56 -14.72
N MET A 82 1.88 -4.14 -15.95
CA MET A 82 1.18 -3.01 -16.56
C MET A 82 -0.30 -3.31 -16.75
N ASP A 83 -0.65 -4.51 -17.18
CA ASP A 83 -2.05 -4.92 -17.31
C ASP A 83 -2.78 -4.81 -15.98
N ASN A 84 -2.14 -5.23 -14.88
CA ASN A 84 -2.73 -5.13 -13.54
C ASN A 84 -2.86 -3.67 -13.08
N PHE A 85 -1.89 -2.82 -13.41
CA PHE A 85 -2.00 -1.38 -13.15
C PHE A 85 -3.18 -0.76 -13.89
N LEU A 86 -3.40 -1.17 -15.14
CA LEU A 86 -4.54 -0.70 -15.92
C LEU A 86 -5.88 -1.17 -15.35
N LYS A 87 -5.94 -2.40 -14.84
CA LYS A 87 -7.13 -2.90 -14.13
C LYS A 87 -7.41 -2.08 -12.87
N TRP A 88 -6.36 -1.74 -12.13
CA TRP A 88 -6.51 -0.85 -10.98
C TRP A 88 -7.08 0.51 -11.40
N LYS A 89 -6.47 1.14 -12.41
CA LYS A 89 -6.86 2.46 -12.86
C LYS A 89 -8.29 2.49 -13.43
N ASN A 90 -8.64 1.50 -14.25
CA ASN A 90 -9.88 1.52 -15.02
C ASN A 90 -11.05 0.80 -14.34
N GLU A 91 -10.77 -0.19 -13.50
CA GLU A 91 -11.79 -1.07 -12.91
C GLU A 91 -11.82 -1.02 -11.40
N GLY A 92 -10.88 -0.33 -10.76
CA GLY A 92 -10.78 -0.27 -9.31
C GLY A 92 -10.24 -1.55 -8.67
N ALA A 93 -9.65 -2.45 -9.46
CA ALA A 93 -9.01 -3.63 -8.91
C ALA A 93 -7.92 -3.23 -7.92
N TYR A 94 -7.73 -4.02 -6.87
CA TYR A 94 -6.74 -3.79 -5.81
C TYR A 94 -7.01 -2.55 -4.94
N SER A 95 -8.06 -1.80 -5.18
CA SER A 95 -8.39 -0.64 -4.34
C SER A 95 -9.37 -1.03 -3.24
N PRO A 96 -9.34 -0.35 -2.08
CA PRO A 96 -10.20 -0.72 -0.94
C PRO A 96 -11.68 -0.62 -1.22
N ARG A 97 -12.07 0.29 -2.12
CA ARG A 97 -13.48 0.56 -2.44
C ARG A 97 -13.92 -0.07 -3.76
N GLY A 98 -13.03 -0.72 -4.48
CA GLY A 98 -13.35 -1.28 -5.80
C GLY A 98 -13.55 -0.24 -6.90
N VAL A 99 -13.03 0.94 -6.68
CA VAL A 99 -13.15 2.05 -7.65
C VAL A 99 -11.82 2.75 -7.83
#